data_f805eb2eefb6935f68bd817137be18c0
#
_entry.id   f805eb2eefb6935f68bd817137be18c0
#
_cell.length_a   1.000
_cell.length_b   1.000
_cell.length_c   1.000
_cell.angle_alpha   90.00
_cell.angle_beta   90.00
_cell.angle_gamma   90.00
#
_symmetry.space_group_name_H-M   'P 1'
#
loop_
_entity.id
_entity.type
_entity.pdbx_description
1 polymer ?
#
loop_
_entity_poly.entity_id
_entity_poly.type
_entity_poly.pdbx_seq_one_letter_code
_entity_poly.pdbx_strand_id
1 'polypeptide(L)'
;IRDRLVFGQNIAVTNPNTGWSRAAIRSLKWLVVCDLFENETASVWYADPNGPKPSEVQTEVFYLPTNSCLEKEGSVNNTERLMQWHDRIKAAPGDCRSDAWWTYQLGKRLKAMAEASGLPRDEGLRSLTWSYDFAPDKQNEMGLPQIEGDCDLDEVALEMNGFDIATAVSYTHLRA
;
A
#
# COMPACT_ATOMS: atom_id res chain seq x y z
N ILE A 1 10.29 9.61 14.69
CA ILE A 1 9.66 9.31 13.39
C ILE A 1 9.33 10.67 12.77
N ARG A 2 9.78 10.90 11.52
CA ARG A 2 9.53 12.17 10.82
C ARG A 2 8.35 12.09 9.87
N ASP A 3 8.08 10.89 9.36
CA ASP A 3 7.20 10.70 8.21
C ASP A 3 6.38 9.42 8.39
N ARG A 4 5.18 9.35 7.85
CA ARG A 4 4.33 8.18 7.97
C ARG A 4 3.46 7.97 6.73
N LEU A 5 3.31 6.70 6.34
CA LEU A 5 2.32 6.23 5.38
C LEU A 5 1.24 5.45 6.15
N VAL A 6 0.00 5.66 5.80
CA VAL A 6 -1.17 5.02 6.41
C VAL A 6 -2.07 4.52 5.28
N PHE A 7 -2.35 3.23 5.27
CA PHE A 7 -3.24 2.60 4.30
C PHE A 7 -4.48 2.05 5.01
N GLY A 8 -5.66 2.54 4.65
CA GLY A 8 -6.95 2.05 5.12
C GLY A 8 -7.13 2.04 6.64
N GLN A 9 -6.49 2.97 7.37
CA GLN A 9 -6.56 3.03 8.83
C GLN A 9 -6.84 4.43 9.33
N ASN A 10 -7.75 4.53 10.30
CA ASN A 10 -8.04 5.78 11.00
C ASN A 10 -7.33 5.84 12.36
N ILE A 11 -6.00 5.94 12.34
CA ILE A 11 -5.14 5.90 13.55
C ILE A 11 -5.40 7.07 14.52
N ALA A 12 -5.98 8.17 14.05
CA ALA A 12 -6.37 9.29 14.90
C ALA A 12 -7.56 8.96 15.83
N VAL A 13 -8.27 7.85 15.56
CA VAL A 13 -9.43 7.39 16.34
C VAL A 13 -9.22 6.01 16.94
N THR A 14 -8.63 5.08 16.17
CA THR A 14 -8.54 3.66 16.55
C THR A 14 -7.39 3.33 17.50
N ASN A 15 -6.37 4.18 17.58
CA ASN A 15 -5.25 3.95 18.48
C ASN A 15 -5.64 4.21 19.96
N PRO A 16 -5.09 3.45 20.90
CA PRO A 16 -5.18 3.78 22.30
C PRO A 16 -4.66 5.19 22.57
N ASN A 17 -5.30 5.96 23.45
CA ASN A 17 -4.95 7.34 23.75
C ASN A 17 -4.96 8.24 22.50
N THR A 18 -6.13 8.50 21.98
CA THR A 18 -6.35 9.31 20.76
C THR A 18 -5.74 10.69 20.82
N GLY A 19 -5.74 11.34 21.99
CA GLY A 19 -5.14 12.66 22.17
C GLY A 19 -3.62 12.64 21.90
N TRP A 20 -2.94 11.65 22.42
CA TRP A 20 -1.50 11.48 22.19
C TRP A 20 -1.19 11.08 20.74
N SER A 21 -2.00 10.19 20.17
CA SER A 21 -1.86 9.78 18.76
C SER A 21 -2.03 10.96 17.80
N ARG A 22 -3.05 11.80 18.01
CA ARG A 22 -3.29 13.02 17.22
C ARG A 22 -2.14 14.02 17.35
N ALA A 23 -1.65 14.24 18.57
CA ALA A 23 -0.48 15.09 18.79
C ALA A 23 0.76 14.58 18.07
N ALA A 24 1.01 13.26 18.12
CA ALA A 24 2.14 12.64 17.43
C ALA A 24 2.01 12.75 15.90
N ILE A 25 0.81 12.56 15.33
CA ILE A 25 0.56 12.73 13.89
C ILE A 25 0.84 14.18 13.46
N ARG A 26 0.38 15.17 14.22
CA ARG A 26 0.64 16.59 13.94
C ARG A 26 2.09 17.03 14.11
N SER A 27 2.94 16.20 14.69
CA SER A 27 4.39 16.45 14.80
C SER A 27 5.22 15.87 13.65
N LEU A 28 4.59 15.19 12.71
CA LEU A 28 5.27 14.66 11.53
C LEU A 28 5.67 15.79 10.58
N LYS A 29 6.70 15.56 9.78
CA LYS A 29 7.05 16.43 8.67
C LYS A 29 6.03 16.27 7.55
N TRP A 30 5.75 15.00 7.18
CA TRP A 30 4.69 14.69 6.22
C TRP A 30 3.95 13.41 6.62
N LEU A 31 2.70 13.34 6.19
CA LEU A 31 1.79 12.24 6.37
C LEU A 31 1.14 11.90 5.03
N VAL A 32 1.25 10.66 4.59
CA VAL A 32 0.50 10.15 3.44
C VAL A 32 -0.62 9.26 3.95
N VAL A 33 -1.86 9.57 3.59
CA VAL A 33 -3.04 8.77 3.93
C VAL A 33 -3.67 8.26 2.64
N CYS A 34 -3.70 6.95 2.48
CA CYS A 34 -4.37 6.26 1.39
C CYS A 34 -5.66 5.67 1.95
N ASP A 35 -6.81 6.22 1.57
CA ASP A 35 -8.11 5.76 2.10
C ASP A 35 -9.24 6.02 1.08
N LEU A 36 -10.41 5.42 1.35
CA LEU A 36 -11.62 5.54 0.52
C LEU A 36 -12.21 6.96 0.59
N PHE A 37 -12.10 7.60 1.73
CA PHE A 37 -12.57 8.96 1.98
C PHE A 37 -11.71 9.63 3.04
N GLU A 38 -11.76 10.95 3.11
CA GLU A 38 -11.05 11.72 4.10
C GLU A 38 -11.59 11.41 5.50
N ASN A 39 -10.75 10.77 6.31
CA ASN A 39 -11.04 10.42 7.68
C ASN A 39 -10.30 11.36 8.67
N GLU A 40 -10.50 11.15 9.98
CA GLU A 40 -9.90 11.99 11.02
C GLU A 40 -8.36 11.94 11.03
N THR A 41 -7.75 10.90 10.45
CA THR A 41 -6.29 10.87 10.29
C THR A 41 -5.83 11.84 9.22
N ALA A 42 -6.51 11.89 8.07
CA ALA A 42 -6.21 12.82 7.00
C ALA A 42 -6.53 14.27 7.37
N SER A 43 -7.61 14.47 8.13
CA SER A 43 -8.11 15.79 8.54
C SER A 43 -7.59 16.29 9.90
N VAL A 44 -6.68 15.56 10.55
CA VAL A 44 -6.19 15.86 11.92
C VAL A 44 -5.60 17.25 12.09
N TRP A 45 -5.15 17.86 11.03
CA TRP A 45 -4.53 19.18 11.02
C TRP A 45 -5.53 20.34 11.09
N TYR A 46 -6.80 20.10 10.73
CA TYR A 46 -7.84 21.14 10.73
C TYR A 46 -9.13 20.76 11.45
N ALA A 47 -9.47 19.48 11.53
CA ALA A 47 -10.78 19.02 12.01
C ALA A 47 -10.78 18.55 13.49
N ASP A 48 -9.65 18.61 14.20
CA ASP A 48 -9.58 18.23 15.61
C ASP A 48 -10.09 19.39 16.50
N PRO A 49 -11.27 19.27 17.13
CA PRO A 49 -11.84 20.36 17.92
C PRO A 49 -11.01 20.73 19.16
N ASN A 50 -10.14 19.84 19.61
CA ASN A 50 -9.23 20.05 20.75
C ASN A 50 -7.77 20.25 20.29
N GLY A 51 -7.57 20.40 18.98
CA GLY A 51 -6.26 20.58 18.38
C GLY A 51 -5.81 22.05 18.32
N PRO A 52 -4.56 22.29 17.90
CA PRO A 52 -4.07 23.63 17.59
C PRO A 52 -4.80 24.19 16.35
N LYS A 53 -4.65 25.49 16.12
CA LYS A 53 -5.15 26.08 14.88
C LYS A 53 -4.45 25.49 13.66
N PRO A 54 -5.13 25.34 12.52
CA PRO A 54 -4.53 24.79 11.30
C PRO A 54 -3.22 25.49 10.89
N SER A 55 -3.12 26.79 11.10
CA SER A 55 -1.92 27.59 10.81
C SER A 55 -0.70 27.25 11.69
N GLU A 56 -0.91 26.55 12.79
CA GLU A 56 0.14 26.15 13.73
C GLU A 56 0.66 24.74 13.46
N VAL A 57 -0.04 23.98 12.60
CA VAL A 57 0.36 22.60 12.21
C VAL A 57 1.29 22.67 11.02
N GLN A 58 2.49 22.10 11.17
CA GLN A 58 3.51 22.08 10.14
C GLN A 58 3.54 20.78 9.32
N THR A 59 2.72 19.79 9.68
CA THR A 59 2.64 18.52 8.96
C THR A 59 2.01 18.73 7.59
N GLU A 60 2.76 18.40 6.55
CA GLU A 60 2.21 18.33 5.18
C GLU A 60 1.43 17.01 5.02
N VAL A 61 0.18 17.09 4.62
CA VAL A 61 -0.69 15.92 4.47
C VAL A 61 -0.99 15.67 2.99
N PHE A 62 -0.67 14.47 2.53
CA PHE A 62 -1.02 13.96 1.21
C PHE A 62 -2.16 12.95 1.37
N TYR A 63 -3.31 13.26 0.80
CA TYR A 63 -4.43 12.34 0.75
C TYR A 63 -4.54 11.72 -0.64
N LEU A 64 -4.49 10.39 -0.71
CA LEU A 64 -4.50 9.61 -1.93
C LEU A 64 -5.72 8.69 -1.96
N PRO A 65 -6.57 8.75 -3.00
CA PRO A 65 -7.75 7.92 -3.07
C PRO A 65 -7.41 6.46 -3.37
N THR A 66 -8.01 5.53 -2.61
CA THR A 66 -7.83 4.10 -2.80
C THR A 66 -9.11 3.41 -3.23
N ASN A 67 -8.96 2.18 -3.73
CA ASN A 67 -10.06 1.33 -4.17
C ASN A 67 -10.73 0.66 -2.97
N SER A 68 -12.05 0.48 -3.07
CA SER A 68 -12.79 -0.43 -2.18
C SER A 68 -12.46 -1.90 -2.50
N CYS A 69 -12.87 -2.81 -1.60
CA CYS A 69 -12.65 -4.25 -1.81
C CYS A 69 -13.30 -4.79 -3.08
N LEU A 70 -14.36 -4.17 -3.61
CA LEU A 70 -15.00 -4.57 -4.87
C LEU A 70 -14.29 -4.06 -6.12
N GLU A 71 -13.41 -3.08 -5.95
CA GLU A 71 -12.70 -2.37 -7.01
C GLU A 71 -11.23 -2.78 -7.13
N LYS A 72 -10.79 -3.72 -6.32
CA LYS A 72 -9.45 -4.33 -6.35
C LYS A 72 -9.53 -5.83 -6.17
N GLU A 73 -8.56 -6.54 -6.66
CA GLU A 73 -8.33 -7.95 -6.36
C GLU A 73 -7.26 -8.09 -5.29
N GLY A 74 -7.21 -9.25 -4.66
CA GLY A 74 -6.22 -9.51 -3.64
C GLY A 74 -6.67 -10.54 -2.61
N SER A 75 -5.92 -10.61 -1.52
CA SER A 75 -6.23 -11.53 -0.42
C SER A 75 -6.71 -10.79 0.81
N VAL A 76 -7.64 -11.39 1.51
CA VAL A 76 -8.06 -10.99 2.86
C VAL A 76 -7.60 -12.04 3.85
N ASN A 77 -6.81 -11.62 4.83
CA ASN A 77 -6.36 -12.48 5.92
C ASN A 77 -7.10 -12.16 7.20
N ASN A 78 -7.47 -13.20 7.93
CA ASN A 78 -7.87 -13.08 9.32
C ASN A 78 -6.78 -13.67 10.24
N THR A 79 -6.83 -13.35 11.53
CA THR A 79 -5.91 -13.83 12.60
C THR A 79 -5.74 -15.35 12.64
N GLU A 80 -6.62 -16.12 12.05
CA GLU A 80 -6.65 -17.58 12.06
C GLU A 80 -5.95 -18.25 10.87
N ARG A 81 -5.02 -17.58 10.19
CA ARG A 81 -4.25 -18.14 9.07
C ARG A 81 -5.06 -18.50 7.82
N LEU A 82 -6.28 -17.99 7.72
CA LEU A 82 -7.10 -18.16 6.53
C LEU A 82 -6.81 -17.03 5.55
N MET A 83 -6.26 -17.37 4.40
CA MET A 83 -6.12 -16.45 3.27
C MET A 83 -7.26 -16.71 2.30
N GLN A 84 -8.07 -15.70 2.03
CA GLN A 84 -9.15 -15.75 1.07
C GLN A 84 -8.84 -14.81 -0.09
N TRP A 85 -8.85 -15.34 -1.29
CA TRP A 85 -8.71 -14.55 -2.50
C TRP A 85 -10.07 -13.97 -2.93
N HIS A 86 -10.05 -12.79 -3.49
CA HIS A 86 -11.22 -12.19 -4.16
C HIS A 86 -10.78 -11.45 -5.41
N ASP A 87 -11.61 -11.53 -6.44
CA ASP A 87 -11.40 -10.82 -7.68
C ASP A 87 -12.03 -9.44 -7.65
N ARG A 88 -11.49 -8.58 -8.48
CA ARG A 88 -12.09 -7.28 -8.75
C ARG A 88 -13.32 -7.48 -9.63
N ILE A 89 -14.49 -7.05 -9.15
CA ILE A 89 -15.77 -7.18 -9.84
C ILE A 89 -16.28 -5.87 -10.43
N LYS A 90 -15.63 -4.75 -10.13
CA LYS A 90 -16.00 -3.41 -10.60
C LYS A 90 -14.77 -2.60 -10.91
N ALA A 91 -14.84 -1.77 -11.96
CA ALA A 91 -13.79 -0.80 -12.26
C ALA A 91 -13.68 0.26 -11.16
N ALA A 92 -12.44 0.64 -10.85
CA ALA A 92 -12.17 1.74 -9.91
C ALA A 92 -12.66 3.07 -10.48
N PRO A 93 -13.24 3.96 -9.66
CA PRO A 93 -13.63 5.27 -10.11
C PRO A 93 -12.42 6.22 -10.24
N GLY A 94 -12.37 7.01 -11.29
CA GLY A 94 -11.38 8.07 -11.47
C GLY A 94 -9.93 7.63 -11.26
N ASP A 95 -9.21 8.37 -10.42
CA ASP A 95 -7.79 8.13 -10.13
C ASP A 95 -7.55 7.21 -8.92
N CYS A 96 -8.58 6.52 -8.42
CA CYS A 96 -8.41 5.56 -7.34
C CYS A 96 -7.48 4.42 -7.77
N ARG A 97 -6.57 4.04 -6.87
CA ARG A 97 -5.62 2.94 -7.09
C ARG A 97 -5.61 2.02 -5.87
N SER A 98 -5.28 0.75 -6.09
CA SER A 98 -5.20 -0.24 -5.02
C SER A 98 -4.02 0.01 -4.09
N ASP A 99 -4.08 -0.52 -2.86
CA ASP A 99 -2.96 -0.48 -1.93
C ASP A 99 -1.73 -1.19 -2.53
N ALA A 100 -1.96 -2.25 -3.29
CA ALA A 100 -0.93 -2.98 -4.03
C ALA A 100 -0.27 -2.09 -5.08
N TRP A 101 -1.06 -1.35 -5.86
CA TRP A 101 -0.55 -0.39 -6.84
C TRP A 101 0.37 0.67 -6.18
N TRP A 102 -0.10 1.30 -5.10
CA TRP A 102 0.69 2.30 -4.39
C TRP A 102 2.00 1.72 -3.85
N THR A 103 1.93 0.53 -3.25
CA THR A 103 3.10 -0.17 -2.71
C THR A 103 4.07 -0.55 -3.83
N TYR A 104 3.57 -1.08 -4.93
CA TYR A 104 4.37 -1.51 -6.07
C TYR A 104 5.10 -0.32 -6.73
N GLN A 105 4.38 0.75 -7.02
CA GLN A 105 4.97 1.95 -7.62
C GLN A 105 5.99 2.63 -6.70
N LEU A 106 5.73 2.67 -5.41
CA LEU A 106 6.69 3.16 -4.42
C LEU A 106 7.96 2.29 -4.41
N GLY A 107 7.80 0.98 -4.39
CA GLY A 107 8.90 0.02 -4.40
C GLY A 107 9.77 0.14 -5.66
N LYS A 108 9.15 0.24 -6.85
CA LYS A 108 9.89 0.48 -8.11
C LYS A 108 10.75 1.75 -8.03
N ARG A 109 10.20 2.83 -7.51
CA ARG A 109 10.93 4.10 -7.35
C ARG A 109 12.06 4.01 -6.33
N LEU A 110 11.82 3.36 -5.19
CA LEU A 110 12.85 3.15 -4.16
C LEU A 110 13.98 2.26 -4.70
N LYS A 111 13.67 1.20 -5.45
CA LYS A 111 14.66 0.34 -6.09
C LYS A 111 15.51 1.13 -7.09
N ALA A 112 14.90 1.91 -7.96
CA ALA A 112 15.62 2.75 -8.91
C ALA A 112 16.53 3.78 -8.20
N MET A 113 16.08 4.38 -7.10
CA MET A 113 16.92 5.27 -6.28
C MET A 113 18.07 4.52 -5.62
N ALA A 114 17.85 3.30 -5.13
CA ALA A 114 18.88 2.45 -4.55
C ALA A 114 19.94 2.03 -5.59
N GLU A 115 19.52 1.73 -6.81
CA GLU A 115 20.39 1.44 -7.94
C GLU A 115 21.27 2.66 -8.28
N ALA A 116 20.66 3.85 -8.35
CA ALA A 116 21.37 5.09 -8.63
C ALA A 116 22.33 5.52 -7.50
N SER A 117 22.03 5.20 -6.23
CA SER A 117 22.85 5.57 -5.08
C SER A 117 24.16 4.80 -5.02
N GLY A 118 24.16 3.53 -5.44
CA GLY A 118 25.30 2.61 -5.36
C GLY A 118 25.81 2.33 -3.93
N LEU A 119 25.10 2.78 -2.89
CA LEU A 119 25.53 2.65 -1.50
C LEU A 119 25.36 1.21 -1.00
N PRO A 120 26.32 0.65 -0.25
CA PRO A 120 26.22 -0.72 0.30
C PRO A 120 24.98 -0.94 1.17
N ARG A 121 24.53 0.07 1.92
CA ARG A 121 23.32 -0.01 2.75
C ARG A 121 22.03 -0.27 1.96
N ASP A 122 22.03 0.06 0.66
CA ASP A 122 20.85 -0.05 -0.22
C ASP A 122 20.81 -1.39 -0.96
N GLU A 123 21.77 -2.31 -0.67
CA GLU A 123 21.84 -3.64 -1.28
C GLU A 123 20.56 -4.44 -1.12
N GLY A 124 19.94 -4.39 0.05
CA GLY A 124 18.66 -5.06 0.31
C GLY A 124 17.54 -4.62 -0.63
N LEU A 125 17.49 -3.34 -1.01
CA LEU A 125 16.52 -2.83 -1.97
C LEU A 125 16.87 -3.21 -3.41
N ARG A 126 18.16 -3.22 -3.75
CA ARG A 126 18.60 -3.62 -5.10
C ARG A 126 18.34 -5.10 -5.40
N SER A 127 18.50 -5.95 -4.38
CA SER A 127 18.31 -7.39 -4.51
C SER A 127 16.85 -7.86 -4.59
N LEU A 128 15.89 -6.96 -4.32
CA LEU A 128 14.47 -7.29 -4.46
C LEU A 128 14.12 -7.58 -5.92
N THR A 129 13.31 -8.60 -6.17
CA THR A 129 12.80 -8.94 -7.50
C THR A 129 11.98 -7.78 -8.06
N TRP A 130 10.91 -7.41 -7.42
CA TRP A 130 10.03 -6.28 -7.70
C TRP A 130 9.71 -6.06 -9.19
N SER A 131 9.38 -7.14 -9.90
CA SER A 131 9.10 -7.18 -11.33
C SER A 131 7.81 -7.96 -11.59
N TYR A 132 6.68 -7.40 -11.14
CA TYR A 132 5.34 -7.98 -11.26
C TYR A 132 4.49 -7.13 -12.22
N ASP A 133 5.05 -6.76 -13.37
CA ASP A 133 4.31 -5.98 -14.36
C ASP A 133 3.35 -6.89 -15.14
N PHE A 134 2.12 -6.47 -15.31
CA PHE A 134 1.13 -7.20 -16.11
C PHE A 134 1.55 -7.38 -17.56
N ALA A 135 1.18 -8.52 -18.14
CA ALA A 135 1.09 -8.63 -19.58
C ALA A 135 0.03 -7.64 -20.11
N PRO A 136 0.30 -6.92 -21.20
CA PRO A 136 -0.56 -5.81 -21.67
C PRO A 136 -2.02 -6.17 -21.99
N ASP A 137 -2.28 -7.45 -22.25
CA ASP A 137 -3.57 -8.01 -22.62
C ASP A 137 -4.25 -8.82 -21.51
N LYS A 138 -3.62 -8.90 -20.33
CA LYS A 138 -4.18 -9.67 -19.21
C LYS A 138 -5.47 -9.03 -18.69
N GLN A 139 -6.47 -9.85 -18.52
CA GLN A 139 -7.72 -9.51 -17.85
C GLN A 139 -7.87 -10.38 -16.60
N ASN A 140 -8.61 -9.90 -15.62
CA ASN A 140 -8.96 -10.72 -14.48
C ASN A 140 -10.07 -11.75 -14.83
N GLU A 141 -10.43 -12.65 -13.92
CA GLU A 141 -11.46 -13.68 -14.14
C GLU A 141 -12.84 -13.09 -14.49
N MET A 142 -13.11 -11.85 -14.10
CA MET A 142 -14.35 -11.13 -14.43
C MET A 142 -14.29 -10.42 -15.79
N GLY A 143 -13.20 -10.56 -16.54
CA GLY A 143 -13.02 -9.93 -17.85
C GLY A 143 -12.73 -8.42 -17.78
N LEU A 144 -12.40 -7.88 -16.62
CA LEU A 144 -12.05 -6.47 -16.47
C LEU A 144 -10.56 -6.27 -16.85
N PRO A 145 -10.28 -5.22 -17.64
CA PRO A 145 -8.88 -4.89 -17.99
C PRO A 145 -8.10 -4.48 -16.75
N GLN A 146 -6.81 -4.76 -16.75
CA GLN A 146 -5.93 -4.34 -15.68
C GLN A 146 -5.74 -2.82 -15.68
N ILE A 147 -5.44 -2.27 -14.51
CA ILE A 147 -5.17 -0.84 -14.35
C ILE A 147 -3.70 -0.60 -14.71
N GLU A 148 -3.43 0.41 -15.52
CA GLU A 148 -2.07 0.78 -15.90
C GLU A 148 -1.17 0.96 -14.67
N GLY A 149 -0.02 0.30 -14.70
CA GLY A 149 0.97 0.33 -13.62
C GLY A 149 0.63 -0.52 -12.41
N ASP A 150 -0.47 -1.30 -12.44
CA ASP A 150 -0.77 -2.26 -11.38
C ASP A 150 0.23 -3.43 -11.40
N CYS A 151 0.34 -4.16 -10.29
CA CYS A 151 1.16 -5.37 -10.22
C CYS A 151 0.31 -6.61 -10.53
N ASP A 152 0.95 -7.61 -11.08
CA ASP A 152 0.36 -8.94 -11.22
C ASP A 152 0.27 -9.61 -9.86
N LEU A 153 -0.91 -9.56 -9.25
CA LEU A 153 -1.14 -10.11 -7.91
C LEU A 153 -1.11 -11.65 -7.90
N ASP A 154 -1.35 -12.31 -9.02
CA ASP A 154 -1.19 -13.77 -9.12
C ASP A 154 0.29 -14.15 -8.97
N GLU A 155 1.19 -13.40 -9.62
CA GLU A 155 2.63 -13.61 -9.44
C GLU A 155 3.09 -13.32 -8.01
N VAL A 156 2.60 -12.24 -7.41
CA VAL A 156 2.86 -11.93 -5.99
C VAL A 156 2.38 -13.06 -5.09
N ALA A 157 1.18 -13.60 -5.34
CA ALA A 157 0.62 -14.71 -4.57
C ALA A 157 1.44 -15.99 -4.75
N LEU A 158 1.94 -16.28 -5.95
CA LEU A 158 2.81 -17.42 -6.20
C LEU A 158 4.11 -17.30 -5.40
N GLU A 159 4.76 -16.14 -5.41
CA GLU A 159 5.98 -15.91 -4.63
C GLU A 159 5.73 -16.02 -3.12
N MET A 160 4.62 -15.46 -2.60
CA MET A 160 4.22 -15.62 -1.20
C MET A 160 4.00 -17.08 -0.81
N ASN A 161 3.57 -17.92 -1.74
CA ASN A 161 3.42 -19.37 -1.57
C ASN A 161 4.73 -20.14 -1.77
N GLY A 162 5.85 -19.46 -1.95
CA GLY A 162 7.17 -20.08 -2.11
C GLY A 162 7.49 -20.53 -3.53
N PHE A 163 6.85 -19.97 -4.53
CA PHE A 163 7.20 -20.16 -5.94
C PHE A 163 8.17 -19.05 -6.35
N ASP A 164 9.30 -19.44 -6.93
CA ASP A 164 10.25 -18.48 -7.50
C ASP A 164 9.86 -18.20 -8.95
N ILE A 165 9.37 -17.01 -9.20
CA ILE A 165 8.88 -16.58 -10.52
C ILE A 165 10.02 -16.56 -11.55
N ALA A 166 11.22 -16.15 -11.15
CA ALA A 166 12.37 -16.04 -12.07
C ALA A 166 12.90 -17.39 -12.55
N THR A 167 12.84 -18.40 -11.68
CA THR A 167 13.33 -19.76 -12.00
C THR A 167 12.22 -20.76 -12.29
N ALA A 168 10.95 -20.36 -12.11
CA ALA A 168 9.77 -21.22 -12.20
C ALA A 168 9.83 -22.47 -11.29
N VAL A 169 10.47 -22.33 -10.11
CA VAL A 169 10.64 -23.41 -9.12
C VAL A 169 9.77 -23.17 -7.89
N SER A 170 9.02 -24.18 -7.48
CA SER A 170 8.27 -24.15 -6.21
C SER A 170 9.12 -24.70 -5.08
N TYR A 171 9.32 -23.91 -4.03
CA TYR A 171 10.01 -24.29 -2.80
C TYR A 171 9.08 -24.95 -1.75
N THR A 172 7.79 -25.08 -2.04
CA THR A 172 6.82 -25.69 -1.12
C THR A 172 7.09 -27.16 -0.84
N HIS A 173 7.82 -27.87 -1.73
CA HIS A 173 8.20 -29.26 -1.58
C HIS A 173 9.47 -29.49 -0.76
N LEU A 174 10.18 -28.43 -0.36
CA LEU A 174 11.43 -28.53 0.41
C LEU A 174 11.21 -28.53 1.93
N ARG A 175 9.96 -28.50 2.39
CA ARG A 175 9.59 -28.59 3.80
C ARG A 175 8.84 -29.90 4.11
N ALA A 176 9.43 -31.04 3.74
CA ALA A 176 9.03 -32.34 4.23
C ALA A 176 10.01 -32.80 5.32
#